data_52cfa7a0cbaf21f189b61d64c2a7b8b6
#
_entry.id   52cfa7a0cbaf21f189b61d64c2a7b8b6
#
_cell.length_a   1.000
_cell.length_b   1.000
_cell.length_c   1.000
_cell.angle_alpha   90.00
_cell.angle_beta   90.00
_cell.angle_gamma   90.00
#
_symmetry.space_group_name_H-M   'P 1'
#
loop_
_entity.id
_entity.type
_entity.pdbx_description
1 polymer ?
#
loop_
_entity_poly.entity_id
_entity_poly.type
_entity_poly.pdbx_seq_one_letter_code
_entity_poly.pdbx_strand_id
1 'polypeptide(L)'
;MKFSIITVVKNDKINIESTINSLLRQNFSDYEHIIVDGNSSDGTSEIITRAIRNKKKIIYIRKKDKNLYQALNRGIKIAKGDYVGILHSGDKYFNDKVLELVNTKISNKIDILSGFLIYADNDLNKKRIWNYKIKNLSPYSAFKIAHPTTFISKKIFKKIGYYNILYTIASDTDFLLRVSKIPNISFTLLQRPLIIMRIGGLSTSFSKIFRKIYEDFKIYFVNFKYLFILQYVRKILYKIRFN
;
A
#
# COMPACT_ATOMS: atom_id res chain seq x y z
N MET A 1 -18.31 -8.84 3.54
CA MET A 1 -17.06 -8.32 4.15
C MET A 1 -16.56 -7.15 3.33
N LYS A 2 -16.43 -6.00 3.95
CA LYS A 2 -16.11 -4.76 3.22
C LYS A 2 -14.64 -4.65 2.85
N PHE A 3 -13.75 -4.92 3.81
CA PHE A 3 -12.31 -4.74 3.59
C PHE A 3 -11.51 -6.01 3.84
N SER A 4 -10.52 -6.26 2.98
CA SER A 4 -9.39 -7.15 3.26
C SER A 4 -8.13 -6.29 3.43
N ILE A 5 -7.58 -6.25 4.64
CA ILE A 5 -6.35 -5.52 4.92
C ILE A 5 -5.18 -6.50 4.90
N ILE A 6 -4.20 -6.21 4.03
CA ILE A 6 -3.06 -7.09 3.81
C ILE A 6 -1.81 -6.49 4.45
N THR A 7 -1.19 -7.25 5.35
CA THR A 7 0.12 -6.94 5.91
C THR A 7 1.14 -7.93 5.38
N VAL A 8 2.18 -7.42 4.74
CA VAL A 8 3.35 -8.23 4.38
C VAL A 8 4.49 -7.90 5.34
N VAL A 9 5.14 -8.94 5.83
CA VAL A 9 6.25 -8.80 6.78
C VAL A 9 7.35 -9.80 6.46
N LYS A 10 8.59 -9.40 6.72
CA LYS A 10 9.76 -10.30 6.75
C LYS A 10 10.81 -9.71 7.68
N ASN A 11 11.14 -10.43 8.74
CA ASN A 11 12.15 -10.04 9.73
C ASN A 11 11.92 -8.62 10.30
N ASP A 12 10.77 -8.44 10.95
CA ASP A 12 10.41 -7.16 11.57
C ASP A 12 9.72 -7.36 12.93
N LYS A 13 10.38 -8.10 13.81
CA LYS A 13 9.91 -8.39 15.17
C LYS A 13 9.60 -7.15 16.01
N ILE A 14 10.28 -6.04 15.72
CA ILE A 14 10.13 -4.80 16.49
C ILE A 14 8.79 -4.11 16.21
N ASN A 15 8.30 -4.16 14.97
CA ASN A 15 7.21 -3.30 14.54
C ASN A 15 5.89 -4.04 14.28
N ILE A 16 5.94 -5.33 13.97
CA ILE A 16 4.77 -6.09 13.51
C ILE A 16 3.60 -6.06 14.50
N GLU A 17 3.88 -6.19 15.81
CA GLU A 17 2.83 -6.18 16.83
C GLU A 17 2.09 -4.85 16.86
N SER A 18 2.80 -3.73 16.73
CA SER A 18 2.22 -2.40 16.71
C SER A 18 1.34 -2.16 15.47
N THR A 19 1.71 -2.75 14.33
CA THR A 19 0.91 -2.72 13.10
C THR A 19 -0.39 -3.51 13.27
N ILE A 20 -0.31 -4.74 13.79
CA ILE A 20 -1.48 -5.58 14.08
C ILE A 20 -2.43 -4.85 15.02
N ASN A 21 -1.91 -4.31 16.12
CA ASN A 21 -2.71 -3.59 17.11
C ASN A 21 -3.36 -2.33 16.55
N SER A 22 -2.71 -1.63 15.62
CA SER A 22 -3.26 -0.45 14.94
C SER A 22 -4.53 -0.80 14.14
N LEU A 23 -4.58 -1.97 13.51
CA LEU A 23 -5.78 -2.44 12.83
C LEU A 23 -6.84 -2.97 13.82
N LEU A 24 -6.43 -3.70 14.85
CA LEU A 24 -7.36 -4.25 15.84
C LEU A 24 -8.11 -3.17 16.63
N ARG A 25 -7.54 -1.97 16.78
CA ARG A 25 -8.19 -0.83 17.45
C ARG A 25 -9.18 -0.07 16.57
N GLN A 26 -9.31 -0.40 15.27
CA GLN A 26 -10.26 0.30 14.41
C GLN A 26 -11.71 0.13 14.89
N ASN A 27 -12.48 1.22 14.93
CA ASN A 27 -13.89 1.26 15.31
C ASN A 27 -14.83 0.64 14.26
N PHE A 28 -14.29 0.00 13.24
CA PHE A 28 -15.00 -0.66 12.16
C PHE A 28 -14.69 -2.14 12.17
N SER A 29 -15.71 -2.99 12.11
CA SER A 29 -15.55 -4.43 12.34
C SER A 29 -15.73 -5.32 11.11
N ASP A 30 -16.24 -4.78 9.98
CA ASP A 30 -16.47 -5.56 8.75
C ASP A 30 -15.23 -5.64 7.86
N TYR A 31 -14.18 -6.22 8.43
CA TYR A 31 -12.90 -6.47 7.72
C TYR A 31 -12.31 -7.83 8.09
N GLU A 32 -11.40 -8.32 7.27
CA GLU A 32 -10.44 -9.36 7.59
C GLU A 32 -9.01 -8.80 7.52
N HIS A 33 -8.11 -9.39 8.30
CA HIS A 33 -6.69 -9.10 8.26
C HIS A 33 -5.94 -10.30 7.70
N ILE A 34 -5.20 -10.12 6.61
CA ILE A 34 -4.38 -11.15 5.99
C ILE A 34 -2.91 -10.80 6.20
N ILE A 35 -2.23 -11.57 7.03
CA ILE A 35 -0.80 -11.40 7.31
C ILE A 35 -0.02 -12.42 6.50
N VAL A 36 0.88 -11.95 5.63
CA VAL A 36 1.78 -12.78 4.83
C VAL A 36 3.21 -12.56 5.31
N ASP A 37 3.75 -13.56 6.00
CA ASP A 37 5.12 -13.60 6.48
C ASP A 37 6.02 -14.29 5.46
N GLY A 38 7.02 -13.57 4.97
CA GLY A 38 8.03 -14.02 4.02
C GLY A 38 9.02 -15.06 4.57
N ASN A 39 8.58 -15.90 5.51
CA ASN A 39 9.37 -16.88 6.25
C ASN A 39 10.43 -16.21 7.13
N SER A 40 9.97 -15.39 8.07
CA SER A 40 10.84 -14.69 9.05
C SER A 40 11.59 -15.66 9.94
N SER A 41 12.80 -15.28 10.37
CA SER A 41 13.73 -16.06 11.21
C SER A 41 14.21 -15.31 12.47
N ASP A 42 13.66 -14.11 12.72
CA ASP A 42 14.11 -13.19 13.80
C ASP A 42 13.18 -13.18 15.03
N GLY A 43 12.16 -14.06 15.08
CA GLY A 43 11.12 -14.05 16.11
C GLY A 43 9.84 -13.34 15.70
N THR A 44 9.75 -12.80 14.48
CA THR A 44 8.52 -12.15 13.95
C THR A 44 7.33 -13.10 13.96
N SER A 45 7.52 -14.37 13.55
CA SER A 45 6.45 -15.37 13.44
C SER A 45 5.83 -15.69 14.80
N GLU A 46 6.63 -15.76 15.84
CA GLU A 46 6.22 -16.02 17.22
C GLU A 46 5.37 -14.85 17.76
N ILE A 47 5.80 -13.62 17.47
CA ILE A 47 5.05 -12.41 17.85
C ILE A 47 3.70 -12.37 17.15
N ILE A 48 3.66 -12.66 15.83
CA ILE A 48 2.40 -12.71 15.08
C ILE A 48 1.48 -13.76 15.71
N THR A 49 1.96 -14.98 15.90
CA THR A 49 1.14 -16.09 16.44
C THR A 49 0.55 -15.73 17.80
N ARG A 50 1.33 -15.07 18.68
CA ARG A 50 0.86 -14.58 19.96
C ARG A 50 -0.20 -13.48 19.81
N ALA A 51 0.05 -12.48 18.96
CA ALA A 51 -0.81 -11.33 18.77
C ALA A 51 -2.18 -11.69 18.17
N ILE A 52 -2.25 -12.75 17.34
CA ILE A 52 -3.49 -13.16 16.67
C ILE A 52 -4.25 -14.27 17.40
N ARG A 53 -3.73 -14.74 18.52
CA ARG A 53 -4.38 -15.82 19.31
C ARG A 53 -5.83 -15.45 19.59
N ASN A 54 -6.76 -16.39 19.27
CA ASN A 54 -8.21 -16.20 19.41
C ASN A 54 -8.84 -15.08 18.56
N LYS A 55 -8.15 -14.57 17.51
CA LYS A 55 -8.66 -13.54 16.59
C LYS A 55 -9.18 -14.17 15.29
N LYS A 56 -10.46 -14.56 15.25
CA LYS A 56 -11.09 -15.27 14.12
C LYS A 56 -11.04 -14.54 12.76
N LYS A 57 -10.84 -13.23 12.75
CA LYS A 57 -10.81 -12.41 11.52
C LYS A 57 -9.42 -12.29 10.90
N ILE A 58 -8.40 -12.94 11.48
CA ILE A 58 -7.02 -12.84 11.02
C ILE A 58 -6.61 -14.16 10.36
N ILE A 59 -6.11 -14.05 9.14
CA ILE A 59 -5.54 -15.14 8.37
C ILE A 59 -4.02 -14.94 8.35
N TYR A 60 -3.26 -15.92 8.83
CA TYR A 60 -1.82 -15.89 8.85
C TYR A 60 -1.25 -16.93 7.89
N ILE A 61 -0.36 -16.48 6.98
CA ILE A 61 0.33 -17.34 6.01
C ILE A 61 1.83 -17.10 6.18
N ARG A 62 2.57 -18.17 6.48
CA ARG A 62 4.04 -18.15 6.49
C ARG A 62 4.55 -18.90 5.27
N LYS A 63 5.19 -18.18 4.34
CA LYS A 63 5.73 -18.75 3.11
C LYS A 63 6.84 -17.89 2.53
N LYS A 64 7.94 -18.50 2.10
CA LYS A 64 9.01 -17.82 1.37
C LYS A 64 8.48 -17.31 0.04
N ASP A 65 8.64 -16.03 -0.21
CA ASP A 65 8.30 -15.35 -1.46
C ASP A 65 9.56 -14.71 -2.09
N LYS A 66 9.56 -14.55 -3.41
CA LYS A 66 10.68 -13.93 -4.14
C LYS A 66 10.89 -12.47 -3.74
N ASN A 67 9.80 -11.76 -3.53
CA ASN A 67 9.79 -10.35 -3.12
C ASN A 67 8.47 -9.95 -2.44
N LEU A 68 8.41 -8.71 -1.96
CA LEU A 68 7.24 -8.10 -1.33
C LEU A 68 5.96 -8.26 -2.17
N TYR A 69 6.03 -8.06 -3.49
CA TYR A 69 4.85 -8.05 -4.35
C TYR A 69 4.30 -9.46 -4.60
N GLN A 70 5.15 -10.49 -4.57
CA GLN A 70 4.64 -11.86 -4.59
C GLN A 70 3.85 -12.19 -3.32
N ALA A 71 4.33 -11.75 -2.17
CA ALA A 71 3.61 -11.88 -0.89
C ALA A 71 2.29 -11.10 -0.89
N LEU A 72 2.29 -9.83 -1.37
CA LEU A 72 1.06 -9.05 -1.56
C LEU A 72 0.06 -9.76 -2.47
N ASN A 73 0.50 -10.24 -3.62
CA ASN A 73 -0.35 -10.96 -4.57
C ASN A 73 -0.96 -12.22 -3.94
N ARG A 74 -0.22 -12.91 -3.07
CA ARG A 74 -0.73 -14.06 -2.30
C ARG A 74 -1.89 -13.65 -1.40
N GLY A 75 -1.72 -12.58 -0.64
CA GLY A 75 -2.77 -12.05 0.22
C GLY A 75 -4.00 -11.58 -0.58
N ILE A 76 -3.80 -10.87 -1.69
CA ILE A 76 -4.88 -10.37 -2.54
C ILE A 76 -5.70 -11.50 -3.14
N LYS A 77 -5.06 -12.61 -3.55
CA LYS A 77 -5.75 -13.77 -4.15
C LYS A 77 -6.76 -14.43 -3.22
N ILE A 78 -6.48 -14.46 -1.92
CA ILE A 78 -7.37 -15.07 -0.92
C ILE A 78 -8.32 -14.05 -0.27
N ALA A 79 -8.12 -12.76 -0.53
CA ALA A 79 -8.95 -11.69 0.01
C ALA A 79 -10.43 -11.88 -0.35
N LYS A 80 -11.31 -11.77 0.66
CA LYS A 80 -12.77 -11.93 0.52
C LYS A 80 -13.50 -10.59 0.49
N GLY A 81 -12.89 -9.53 1.00
CA GLY A 81 -13.46 -8.18 1.04
C GLY A 81 -13.70 -7.59 -0.35
N ASP A 82 -14.65 -6.66 -0.43
CA ASP A 82 -14.96 -5.91 -1.65
C ASP A 82 -13.79 -4.98 -2.05
N TYR A 83 -13.07 -4.50 -1.05
CA TYR A 83 -11.91 -3.61 -1.21
C TYR A 83 -10.68 -4.18 -0.50
N VAL A 84 -9.54 -4.01 -1.13
CA VAL A 84 -8.23 -4.36 -0.59
C VAL A 84 -7.51 -3.10 -0.15
N GLY A 85 -7.10 -3.05 1.12
CA GLY A 85 -6.16 -2.09 1.68
C GLY A 85 -4.84 -2.76 2.03
N ILE A 86 -3.76 -1.98 2.08
CA ILE A 86 -2.43 -2.47 2.45
C ILE A 86 -1.96 -1.71 3.69
N LEU A 87 -1.48 -2.45 4.67
CA LEU A 87 -0.86 -1.92 5.89
C LEU A 87 0.43 -2.70 6.14
N HIS A 88 1.55 -2.18 5.66
CA HIS A 88 2.85 -2.87 5.81
C HIS A 88 3.30 -2.94 7.27
N SER A 89 4.15 -3.91 7.59
CA SER A 89 4.81 -3.95 8.89
C SER A 89 5.60 -2.66 9.13
N GLY A 90 5.42 -2.06 10.31
CA GLY A 90 5.94 -0.74 10.66
C GLY A 90 4.98 0.43 10.41
N ASP A 91 3.98 0.25 9.56
CA ASP A 91 2.96 1.26 9.31
C ASP A 91 1.80 1.14 10.30
N LYS A 92 1.09 2.25 10.52
CA LYS A 92 -0.10 2.32 11.39
C LYS A 92 -1.20 3.14 10.74
N TYR A 93 -2.45 2.82 11.03
CA TYR A 93 -3.53 3.76 10.77
C TYR A 93 -3.34 5.05 11.57
N PHE A 94 -3.74 6.18 10.98
CA PHE A 94 -3.58 7.50 11.59
C PHE A 94 -4.32 7.61 12.94
N ASN A 95 -5.50 7.00 13.04
CA ASN A 95 -6.29 6.87 14.27
C ASN A 95 -7.26 5.69 14.16
N ASP A 96 -8.04 5.45 15.19
CA ASP A 96 -8.94 4.29 15.29
C ASP A 96 -10.23 4.42 14.45
N LYS A 97 -10.45 5.57 13.76
CA LYS A 97 -11.63 5.86 12.92
C LYS A 97 -11.38 5.80 11.42
N VAL A 98 -10.17 5.39 10.99
CA VAL A 98 -9.81 5.41 9.56
C VAL A 98 -10.70 4.49 8.72
N LEU A 99 -10.90 3.24 9.12
CA LEU A 99 -11.74 2.31 8.35
C LEU A 99 -13.22 2.73 8.33
N GLU A 100 -13.73 3.28 9.41
CA GLU A 100 -15.07 3.87 9.47
C GLU A 100 -15.19 5.04 8.48
N LEU A 101 -14.23 5.99 8.49
CA LEU A 101 -14.18 7.12 7.56
C LEU A 101 -14.12 6.65 6.11
N VAL A 102 -13.28 5.67 5.81
CA VAL A 102 -13.17 5.10 4.46
C VAL A 102 -14.49 4.46 4.05
N ASN A 103 -15.14 3.72 4.95
CA ASN A 103 -16.43 3.07 4.67
C ASN A 103 -17.53 4.09 4.34
N THR A 104 -17.60 5.24 5.03
CA THR A 104 -18.60 6.27 4.73
C THR A 104 -18.43 6.91 3.35
N LYS A 105 -17.24 6.84 2.76
CA LYS A 105 -16.93 7.44 1.46
C LYS A 105 -16.89 6.43 0.32
N ILE A 106 -16.74 5.14 0.61
CA ILE A 106 -16.77 4.08 -0.38
C ILE A 106 -18.23 3.72 -0.69
N SER A 107 -18.63 3.96 -1.94
CA SER A 107 -19.84 3.40 -2.55
C SER A 107 -19.47 2.30 -3.55
N ASN A 108 -20.42 1.47 -3.94
CA ASN A 108 -20.18 0.41 -4.94
C ASN A 108 -19.73 0.92 -6.33
N LYS A 109 -19.74 2.24 -6.52
CA LYS A 109 -19.30 2.91 -7.76
C LYS A 109 -17.85 3.38 -7.71
N ILE A 110 -17.18 3.35 -6.55
CA ILE A 110 -15.79 3.80 -6.41
C ILE A 110 -14.86 2.62 -6.66
N ASP A 111 -13.93 2.80 -7.59
CA ASP A 111 -12.91 1.80 -7.90
C ASP A 111 -11.68 1.92 -6.99
N ILE A 112 -11.28 3.16 -6.70
CA ILE A 112 -10.15 3.46 -5.82
C ILE A 112 -10.48 4.63 -4.92
N LEU A 113 -10.21 4.47 -3.62
CA LEU A 113 -10.14 5.55 -2.66
C LEU A 113 -8.70 5.67 -2.17
N SER A 114 -8.22 6.89 -1.95
CA SER A 114 -6.91 7.16 -1.35
C SER A 114 -6.99 8.35 -0.39
N GLY A 115 -5.97 8.52 0.44
CA GLY A 115 -5.86 9.66 1.36
C GLY A 115 -4.41 10.14 1.49
N PHE A 116 -4.14 10.96 2.49
CA PHE A 116 -2.80 11.46 2.76
C PHE A 116 -1.98 10.47 3.55
N LEU A 117 -0.66 10.54 3.38
CA LEU A 117 0.33 9.74 4.10
C LEU A 117 1.15 10.65 5.00
N ILE A 118 1.35 10.23 6.24
CA ILE A 118 2.31 10.85 7.16
C ILE A 118 3.57 9.99 7.18
N TYR A 119 4.73 10.61 6.94
CA TYR A 119 6.03 10.01 7.20
C TYR A 119 6.44 10.33 8.64
N ALA A 120 6.87 9.32 9.37
CA ALA A 120 7.34 9.46 10.74
C ALA A 120 8.67 8.73 10.95
N ASP A 121 9.45 9.17 11.93
CA ASP A 121 10.66 8.47 12.37
C ASP A 121 10.34 7.24 13.23
N ASN A 122 11.37 6.65 13.82
CA ASN A 122 11.21 5.46 14.66
C ASN A 122 10.37 5.71 15.91
N ASP A 123 10.41 6.92 16.44
CA ASP A 123 9.65 7.34 17.63
C ASP A 123 8.25 7.85 17.27
N LEU A 124 7.86 7.70 15.99
CA LEU A 124 6.60 8.17 15.43
C LEU A 124 6.43 9.69 15.43
N ASN A 125 7.52 10.46 15.60
CA ASN A 125 7.48 11.88 15.38
C ASN A 125 7.25 12.16 13.90
N LYS A 126 6.25 12.97 13.62
CA LYS A 126 5.88 13.35 12.26
C LYS A 126 7.02 14.15 11.61
N LYS A 127 7.51 13.67 10.47
CA LYS A 127 8.55 14.34 9.67
C LYS A 127 7.96 15.08 8.47
N ARG A 128 6.98 14.48 7.80
CA ARG A 128 6.43 15.02 6.56
C ARG A 128 5.00 14.50 6.30
N ILE A 129 4.17 15.32 5.65
CA ILE A 129 2.89 14.89 5.11
C ILE A 129 2.99 14.82 3.59
N TRP A 130 2.68 13.67 3.02
CA TRP A 130 2.42 13.51 1.60
C TRP A 130 0.94 13.82 1.34
N ASN A 131 0.65 15.09 1.09
CA ASN A 131 -0.66 15.56 0.69
C ASN A 131 -0.64 15.93 -0.80
N TYR A 132 -1.75 15.72 -1.48
CA TYR A 132 -1.85 16.00 -2.90
C TYR A 132 -3.28 16.34 -3.30
N LYS A 133 -3.41 17.01 -4.45
CA LYS A 133 -4.71 17.34 -5.04
C LYS A 133 -4.78 16.73 -6.43
N ILE A 134 -5.75 15.86 -6.64
CA ILE A 134 -6.13 15.34 -7.96
C ILE A 134 -7.64 15.20 -7.99
N LYS A 135 -8.27 15.63 -9.09
CA LYS A 135 -9.71 15.43 -9.31
C LYS A 135 -9.98 14.05 -9.88
N ASN A 136 -9.21 13.69 -10.93
CA ASN A 136 -9.37 12.42 -11.63
C ASN A 136 -8.04 11.67 -11.66
N LEU A 137 -8.11 10.35 -11.53
CA LEU A 137 -6.96 9.50 -11.72
C LEU A 137 -6.67 9.37 -13.21
N SER A 138 -5.44 9.65 -13.59
CA SER A 138 -4.94 9.52 -14.95
C SER A 138 -3.49 9.06 -14.92
N PRO A 139 -2.91 8.55 -16.04
CA PRO A 139 -1.51 8.20 -16.10
C PRO A 139 -0.57 9.37 -15.70
N TYR A 140 -1.00 10.60 -15.97
CA TYR A 140 -0.25 11.82 -15.65
C TYR A 140 -0.34 12.25 -14.18
N SER A 141 -1.22 11.65 -13.40
CA SER A 141 -1.41 11.97 -11.97
C SER A 141 -1.16 10.79 -11.03
N ALA A 142 -1.05 9.57 -11.55
CA ALA A 142 -0.93 8.34 -10.77
C ALA A 142 0.26 8.35 -9.79
N PHE A 143 1.39 8.99 -10.15
CA PHE A 143 2.57 9.09 -9.30
C PHE A 143 2.38 9.94 -8.03
N LYS A 144 1.29 10.72 -7.96
CA LYS A 144 0.95 11.52 -6.77
C LYS A 144 0.32 10.67 -5.67
N ILE A 145 -0.29 9.56 -6.03
CA ILE A 145 -1.00 8.71 -5.05
C ILE A 145 0.00 8.05 -4.10
N ALA A 146 -0.25 8.17 -2.83
CA ALA A 146 0.45 7.43 -1.79
C ALA A 146 -0.13 6.00 -1.71
N HIS A 147 0.53 5.03 -2.36
CA HIS A 147 0.05 3.65 -2.46
C HIS A 147 -0.39 3.03 -1.12
N PRO A 148 0.31 3.21 0.03
CA PRO A 148 -0.14 2.63 1.30
C PRO A 148 -1.50 3.14 1.79
N THR A 149 -1.96 4.29 1.29
CA THR A 149 -3.25 4.87 1.69
C THR A 149 -4.41 4.46 0.78
N THR A 150 -4.17 3.53 -0.18
CA THR A 150 -5.18 3.15 -1.16
C THR A 150 -6.07 2.01 -0.67
N PHE A 151 -7.37 2.16 -0.95
CA PHE A 151 -8.36 1.09 -0.87
C PHE A 151 -8.87 0.82 -2.29
N ILE A 152 -8.55 -0.35 -2.83
CA ILE A 152 -8.76 -0.70 -4.24
C ILE A 152 -9.84 -1.77 -4.33
N SER A 153 -10.86 -1.52 -5.15
CA SER A 153 -11.93 -2.50 -5.41
C SER A 153 -11.34 -3.81 -5.94
N LYS A 154 -11.77 -4.93 -5.39
CA LYS A 154 -11.34 -6.27 -5.83
C LYS A 154 -11.60 -6.51 -7.31
N LYS A 155 -12.60 -5.84 -7.90
CA LYS A 155 -12.89 -5.89 -9.34
C LYS A 155 -11.71 -5.41 -10.19
N ILE A 156 -10.92 -4.45 -9.70
CA ILE A 156 -9.76 -3.92 -10.42
C ILE A 156 -8.69 -5.02 -10.57
N PHE A 157 -8.38 -5.77 -9.51
CA PHE A 157 -7.42 -6.87 -9.60
C PHE A 157 -7.87 -7.97 -10.56
N LYS A 158 -9.19 -8.22 -10.66
CA LYS A 158 -9.74 -9.16 -11.64
C LYS A 158 -9.61 -8.64 -13.08
N LYS A 159 -9.73 -7.31 -13.28
CA LYS A 159 -9.71 -6.68 -14.59
C LYS A 159 -8.32 -6.53 -15.18
N ILE A 160 -7.33 -6.10 -14.39
CA ILE A 160 -5.98 -5.76 -14.86
C ILE A 160 -4.88 -6.65 -14.30
N GLY A 161 -5.22 -7.64 -13.50
CA GLY A 161 -4.26 -8.51 -12.81
C GLY A 161 -3.66 -7.86 -11.56
N TYR A 162 -2.65 -8.51 -11.05
CA TYR A 162 -1.99 -8.21 -9.78
C TYR A 162 -0.74 -7.34 -9.97
N TYR A 163 0.03 -7.15 -8.90
CA TYR A 163 1.34 -6.50 -8.95
C TYR A 163 2.31 -7.32 -9.80
N ASN A 164 3.10 -6.64 -10.62
CA ASN A 164 4.13 -7.28 -11.44
C ASN A 164 5.33 -7.68 -10.57
N ILE A 165 5.57 -8.97 -10.40
CA ILE A 165 6.63 -9.51 -9.55
C ILE A 165 8.04 -9.36 -10.14
N LEU A 166 8.17 -8.92 -11.39
CA LEU A 166 9.47 -8.61 -12.00
C LEU A 166 10.06 -7.31 -11.44
N TYR A 167 9.21 -6.40 -10.97
CA TYR A 167 9.63 -5.22 -10.21
C TYR A 167 9.70 -5.57 -8.73
N THR A 168 10.79 -5.20 -8.08
CA THR A 168 11.02 -5.55 -6.68
C THR A 168 10.76 -4.40 -5.71
N ILE A 169 10.73 -3.14 -6.25
CA ILE A 169 10.59 -1.92 -5.46
C ILE A 169 9.49 -1.00 -6.02
N ALA A 170 9.28 -0.95 -7.34
CA ALA A 170 8.40 0.01 -8.00
C ALA A 170 7.15 -0.62 -8.63
N SER A 171 6.77 -1.85 -8.26
CA SER A 171 5.57 -2.50 -8.82
C SER A 171 4.26 -1.79 -8.45
N ASP A 172 4.24 -1.02 -7.35
CA ASP A 172 3.16 -0.11 -7.00
C ASP A 172 2.97 1.00 -8.05
N THR A 173 4.07 1.58 -8.54
CA THR A 173 4.06 2.56 -9.64
C THR A 173 3.49 1.95 -10.92
N ASP A 174 3.95 0.74 -11.30
CA ASP A 174 3.42 0.01 -12.45
C ASP A 174 1.92 -0.25 -12.31
N PHE A 175 1.51 -0.75 -11.14
CA PHE A 175 0.12 -1.08 -10.88
C PHE A 175 -0.79 0.15 -10.96
N LEU A 176 -0.44 1.26 -10.30
CA LEU A 176 -1.21 2.50 -10.34
C LEU A 176 -1.29 3.10 -11.74
N LEU A 177 -0.22 3.00 -12.55
CA LEU A 177 -0.25 3.40 -13.95
C LEU A 177 -1.20 2.52 -14.78
N ARG A 178 -1.19 1.19 -14.60
CA ARG A 178 -2.14 0.30 -15.30
C ARG A 178 -3.58 0.60 -14.91
N VAL A 179 -3.85 0.82 -13.63
CA VAL A 179 -5.18 1.20 -13.13
C VAL A 179 -5.62 2.52 -13.74
N SER A 180 -4.75 3.53 -13.79
CA SER A 180 -5.08 4.86 -14.28
C SER A 180 -5.41 4.93 -15.78
N LYS A 181 -5.13 3.86 -16.52
CA LYS A 181 -5.47 3.70 -17.94
C LYS A 181 -6.85 3.06 -18.17
N ILE A 182 -7.52 2.62 -17.11
CA ILE A 182 -8.87 2.06 -17.21
C ILE A 182 -9.83 3.19 -17.58
N PRO A 183 -10.60 3.07 -18.68
CA PRO A 183 -11.61 4.06 -19.02
C PRO A 183 -12.63 4.24 -17.89
N ASN A 184 -12.97 5.50 -17.59
CA ASN A 184 -13.95 5.87 -16.57
C ASN A 184 -13.66 5.32 -15.17
N ILE A 185 -12.38 5.13 -14.83
CA ILE A 185 -11.97 4.72 -13.47
C ILE A 185 -12.49 5.71 -12.44
N SER A 186 -13.24 5.23 -11.47
CA SER A 186 -13.79 6.06 -10.40
C SER A 186 -12.79 6.18 -9.25
N PHE A 187 -12.34 7.41 -9.00
CA PHE A 187 -11.35 7.73 -7.97
C PHE A 187 -11.89 8.74 -6.97
N THR A 188 -11.66 8.48 -5.69
CA THR A 188 -12.00 9.41 -4.60
C THR A 188 -10.76 9.69 -3.75
N LEU A 189 -10.48 10.97 -3.53
CA LEU A 189 -9.42 11.41 -2.62
C LEU A 189 -10.04 11.93 -1.32
N LEU A 190 -9.71 11.27 -0.23
CA LEU A 190 -9.95 11.80 1.11
C LEU A 190 -8.82 12.79 1.47
N GLN A 191 -9.17 14.05 1.68
CA GLN A 191 -8.20 15.06 2.11
C GLN A 191 -7.92 14.94 3.62
N ARG A 192 -7.55 13.74 4.05
CA ARG A 192 -7.26 13.36 5.43
C ARG A 192 -6.11 12.36 5.47
N PRO A 193 -5.27 12.39 6.51
CA PRO A 193 -4.27 11.35 6.73
C PRO A 193 -4.97 10.01 7.04
N LEU A 194 -4.52 8.95 6.38
CA LEU A 194 -5.02 7.59 6.63
C LEU A 194 -3.96 6.72 7.27
N ILE A 195 -2.69 6.87 6.88
CA ILE A 195 -1.59 6.02 7.32
C ILE A 195 -0.45 6.89 7.85
N ILE A 196 0.18 6.43 8.91
CA ILE A 196 1.50 6.84 9.39
C ILE A 196 2.48 5.77 8.93
N MET A 197 3.39 6.13 8.02
CA MET A 197 4.42 5.25 7.48
C MET A 197 5.76 5.57 8.13
N ARG A 198 6.43 4.53 8.63
CA ARG A 198 7.77 4.65 9.20
C ARG A 198 8.82 4.84 8.10
N ILE A 199 9.72 5.80 8.29
CA ILE A 199 10.90 5.99 7.44
C ILE A 199 11.91 4.87 7.72
N GLY A 200 12.62 4.40 6.70
CA GLY A 200 13.62 3.32 6.83
C GLY A 200 13.21 1.98 6.20
N GLY A 201 11.98 1.89 5.65
CA GLY A 201 11.51 0.72 4.91
C GLY A 201 12.21 0.48 3.57
N LEU A 202 11.77 -0.55 2.83
CA LEU A 202 12.36 -0.98 1.56
C LEU A 202 12.53 0.13 0.51
N SER A 203 11.58 1.05 0.44
CA SER A 203 11.56 2.13 -0.56
C SER A 203 12.47 3.32 -0.22
N THR A 204 12.94 3.41 1.03
CA THR A 204 13.77 4.50 1.52
C THR A 204 15.22 4.08 1.80
N SER A 205 15.54 2.79 1.62
CA SER A 205 16.89 2.26 1.79
C SER A 205 17.83 2.78 0.71
N PHE A 206 18.95 3.38 1.10
CA PHE A 206 19.97 3.91 0.20
C PHE A 206 20.49 2.85 -0.80
N SER A 207 20.71 1.62 -0.32
CA SER A 207 21.19 0.51 -1.16
C SER A 207 20.24 0.11 -2.30
N LYS A 208 18.97 0.52 -2.22
CA LYS A 208 17.93 0.17 -3.22
C LYS A 208 17.53 1.34 -4.11
N ILE A 209 18.11 2.53 -3.88
CA ILE A 209 17.71 3.74 -4.61
C ILE A 209 18.00 3.62 -6.12
N PHE A 210 19.15 3.09 -6.51
CA PHE A 210 19.51 2.90 -7.92
C PHE A 210 18.57 1.92 -8.61
N ARG A 211 18.23 0.81 -7.93
CA ARG A 211 17.28 -0.16 -8.47
C ARG A 211 15.89 0.46 -8.65
N LYS A 212 15.44 1.27 -7.70
CA LYS A 212 14.17 1.99 -7.78
C LYS A 212 14.16 2.96 -8.96
N ILE A 213 15.24 3.72 -9.16
CA ILE A 213 15.41 4.64 -10.30
C ILE A 213 15.31 3.86 -11.61
N TYR A 214 16.02 2.75 -11.73
CA TYR A 214 16.00 1.89 -12.92
C TYR A 214 14.61 1.30 -13.19
N GLU A 215 13.94 0.72 -12.17
CA GLU A 215 12.60 0.16 -12.31
C GLU A 215 11.59 1.26 -12.69
N ASP A 216 11.62 2.42 -12.03
CA ASP A 216 10.78 3.57 -12.34
C ASP A 216 11.01 4.04 -13.79
N PHE A 217 12.26 4.19 -14.22
CA PHE A 217 12.61 4.57 -15.59
C PHE A 217 12.02 3.58 -16.60
N LYS A 218 12.23 2.28 -16.41
CA LYS A 218 11.67 1.23 -17.27
C LYS A 218 10.15 1.27 -17.34
N ILE A 219 9.49 1.46 -16.20
CA ILE A 219 8.03 1.57 -16.12
C ILE A 219 7.54 2.77 -16.94
N TYR A 220 8.20 3.93 -16.79
CA TYR A 220 7.82 5.13 -17.53
C TYR A 220 8.08 4.99 -19.02
N PHE A 221 9.22 4.42 -19.42
CA PHE A 221 9.54 4.14 -20.82
C PHE A 221 8.45 3.30 -21.49
N VAL A 222 8.09 2.17 -20.88
CA VAL A 222 7.04 1.26 -21.43
C VAL A 222 5.67 1.95 -21.49
N ASN A 223 5.34 2.80 -20.51
CA ASN A 223 4.00 3.36 -20.39
C ASN A 223 3.77 4.64 -21.19
N PHE A 224 4.78 5.46 -21.44
CA PHE A 224 4.65 6.78 -22.07
C PHE A 224 5.37 6.92 -23.40
N LYS A 225 6.12 5.90 -23.86
CA LYS A 225 6.84 5.92 -25.14
C LYS A 225 7.64 7.24 -25.31
N TYR A 226 7.30 8.04 -26.32
CA TYR A 226 8.00 9.31 -26.64
C TYR A 226 7.92 10.37 -25.53
N LEU A 227 6.92 10.33 -24.68
CA LEU A 227 6.74 11.29 -23.58
C LEU A 227 7.39 10.84 -22.27
N PHE A 228 8.10 9.71 -22.25
CA PHE A 228 8.54 9.10 -21.00
C PHE A 228 9.52 9.98 -20.21
N ILE A 229 10.46 10.66 -20.88
CA ILE A 229 11.43 11.56 -20.22
C ILE A 229 10.68 12.68 -19.50
N LEU A 230 9.77 13.36 -20.20
CA LEU A 230 8.98 14.46 -19.63
C LEU A 230 8.18 14.01 -18.41
N GLN A 231 7.50 12.85 -18.49
CA GLN A 231 6.68 12.34 -17.40
C GLN A 231 7.54 11.83 -16.22
N TYR A 232 8.70 11.26 -16.51
CA TYR A 232 9.63 10.81 -15.48
C TYR A 232 10.26 11.99 -14.72
N VAL A 233 10.72 13.01 -15.42
CA VAL A 233 11.23 14.26 -14.84
C VAL A 233 10.14 14.94 -13.99
N ARG A 234 8.91 15.03 -14.50
CA ARG A 234 7.77 15.58 -13.76
C ARG A 234 7.52 14.84 -12.44
N LYS A 235 7.62 13.50 -12.43
CA LYS A 235 7.54 12.70 -11.20
C LYS A 235 8.65 13.05 -10.22
N ILE A 236 9.90 13.17 -10.70
CA ILE A 236 11.06 13.50 -9.86
C ILE A 236 10.89 14.89 -9.24
N LEU A 237 10.59 15.90 -10.04
CA LEU A 237 10.38 17.28 -9.57
C LEU A 237 9.24 17.37 -8.53
N TYR A 238 8.14 16.63 -8.78
CA TYR A 238 7.06 16.56 -7.82
C TYR A 238 7.51 15.98 -6.47
N LYS A 239 8.29 14.89 -6.48
CA LYS A 239 8.81 14.28 -5.25
C LYS A 239 9.79 15.17 -4.50
N ILE A 240 10.68 15.89 -5.21
CA ILE A 240 11.64 16.84 -4.61
C ILE A 240 10.88 17.96 -3.86
N ARG A 241 9.80 18.48 -4.44
CA ARG A 241 8.98 19.52 -3.81
C ARG A 241 8.37 19.10 -2.47
N PHE A 242 8.23 17.79 -2.23
CA PHE A 242 7.66 17.22 -1.00
C PHE A 242 8.73 16.59 -0.10
N ASN A 243 10.01 16.66 -0.43
CA ASN A 243 11.10 16.33 0.45
C ASN A 243 11.56 17.56 1.21
#